data_d5a4507693ec5e21c60bbeca69533a30
#
_entry.id   d5a4507693ec5e21c60bbeca69533a30
#
_cell.length_a   1.000
_cell.length_b   1.000
_cell.length_c   1.000
_cell.angle_alpha   90.00
_cell.angle_beta   90.00
_cell.angle_gamma   90.00
#
_symmetry.space_group_name_H-M   'P 1'
#
loop_
_entity.id
_entity.type
_entity.pdbx_description
1 polymer ?
#
loop_
_entity_poly.entity_id
_entity_poly.type
_entity_poly.pdbx_seq_one_letter_code
_entity_poly.pdbx_strand_id
1 'polypeptide(L)'
;AGVRVVEEYEPAIRRGAKIYCEVAGWGVSSDAFHITAPQPQGEGQMAALHRAMVNAGTEASDIGYINAHGTGTAKNDAAEFLSLHTLFEGAAPSVSSTKSMTGHCLGAAGAIEAVLSVKALTENTVLPTTGYAPEDLAPLAEKAGNLDCVVNVARERELENVMSNSFAFGGTNASIIFSKKPHPAEQTGKRRICVTGIGELLSEADGTASVQRELTPEDFGARDVKLGFYRKLDRFSQM
;
A
#
# COMPACT_ATOMS: atom_id res chain seq x y z
N ALA A 1 -6.43 10.73 7.27
CA ALA A 1 -6.23 9.43 7.94
C ALA A 1 -6.83 8.31 7.12
N GLY A 2 -6.32 7.09 7.26
CA GLY A 2 -6.86 5.90 6.60
C GLY A 2 -7.20 4.83 7.64
N VAL A 3 -8.35 4.19 7.51
CA VAL A 3 -8.81 3.12 8.39
C VAL A 3 -9.20 1.90 7.56
N ARG A 4 -8.86 0.71 8.03
CA ARG A 4 -9.23 -0.56 7.42
C ARG A 4 -9.76 -1.49 8.50
N VAL A 5 -10.78 -2.25 8.16
CA VAL A 5 -11.21 -3.40 8.96
C VAL A 5 -10.56 -4.64 8.37
N VAL A 6 -9.78 -5.31 9.17
CA VAL A 6 -9.05 -6.53 8.79
C VAL A 6 -9.57 -7.66 9.65
N GLU A 7 -9.97 -8.74 9.02
CA GLU A 7 -10.53 -9.91 9.72
C GLU A 7 -10.13 -11.22 9.02
N GLU A 8 -10.33 -12.32 9.70
CA GLU A 8 -10.08 -13.64 9.15
C GLU A 8 -11.09 -13.94 8.01
N TYR A 9 -10.60 -14.49 6.90
CA TYR A 9 -11.35 -14.63 5.66
C TYR A 9 -12.61 -15.52 5.82
N GLU A 10 -12.48 -16.71 6.41
CA GLU A 10 -13.59 -17.64 6.56
C GLU A 10 -14.73 -17.10 7.47
N PRO A 11 -14.45 -16.45 8.61
CA PRO A 11 -15.48 -15.74 9.36
C PRO A 11 -16.17 -14.63 8.57
N ALA A 12 -15.41 -13.87 7.77
CA ALA A 12 -15.98 -12.81 6.93
C ALA A 12 -16.97 -13.38 5.90
N ILE A 13 -16.62 -14.46 5.22
CA ILE A 13 -17.50 -15.18 4.30
C ILE A 13 -18.76 -15.67 5.02
N ARG A 14 -18.61 -16.35 6.17
CA ARG A 14 -19.76 -16.91 6.92
C ARG A 14 -20.79 -15.86 7.34
N ARG A 15 -20.36 -14.64 7.64
CA ARG A 15 -21.30 -13.56 8.00
C ARG A 15 -21.80 -12.74 6.81
N GLY A 16 -21.37 -13.08 5.56
CA GLY A 16 -21.76 -12.37 4.35
C GLY A 16 -21.12 -10.98 4.21
N ALA A 17 -19.91 -10.79 4.77
CA ALA A 17 -19.19 -9.52 4.64
C ALA A 17 -18.86 -9.21 3.19
N LYS A 18 -18.88 -7.91 2.84
CA LYS A 18 -18.21 -7.47 1.62
C LYS A 18 -16.70 -7.57 1.84
N ILE A 19 -16.02 -8.38 1.05
CA ILE A 19 -14.56 -8.47 1.04
C ILE A 19 -14.03 -7.64 -0.13
N TYR A 20 -13.16 -6.70 0.15
CA TYR A 20 -12.50 -5.88 -0.87
C TYR A 20 -11.29 -6.60 -1.48
N CYS A 21 -10.50 -7.23 -0.64
CA CYS A 21 -9.32 -7.99 -1.04
C CYS A 21 -8.83 -8.88 0.11
N GLU A 22 -7.90 -9.76 -0.20
CA GLU A 22 -7.09 -10.48 0.78
C GLU A 22 -5.80 -9.69 1.05
N VAL A 23 -5.32 -9.69 2.29
CA VAL A 23 -3.94 -9.35 2.63
C VAL A 23 -3.11 -10.60 2.37
N ALA A 24 -2.61 -10.72 1.14
CA ALA A 24 -1.98 -11.94 0.66
C ALA A 24 -0.60 -12.18 1.27
N GLY A 25 0.18 -11.12 1.43
CA GLY A 25 1.51 -11.24 1.99
C GLY A 25 2.04 -9.92 2.52
N TRP A 26 3.05 -10.02 3.37
CA TRP A 26 3.75 -8.86 3.93
C TRP A 26 5.21 -9.22 4.21
N GLY A 27 6.07 -8.22 4.18
CA GLY A 27 7.49 -8.37 4.51
C GLY A 27 8.00 -7.15 5.24
N VAL A 28 8.89 -7.38 6.19
CA VAL A 28 9.61 -6.33 6.93
C VAL A 28 11.09 -6.64 6.97
N SER A 29 11.89 -5.59 7.01
CA SER A 29 13.34 -5.66 7.16
C SER A 29 13.89 -4.43 7.86
N SER A 30 15.18 -4.41 8.12
CA SER A 30 15.89 -3.24 8.61
C SER A 30 17.20 -3.08 7.85
N ASP A 31 17.50 -1.85 7.43
CA ASP A 31 18.77 -1.53 6.76
C ASP A 31 19.97 -1.61 7.69
N ALA A 32 19.80 -1.30 8.97
CA ALA A 32 20.88 -1.13 9.95
C ALA A 32 22.04 -0.24 9.43
N PHE A 33 21.71 0.77 8.62
CA PHE A 33 22.67 1.58 7.89
C PHE A 33 22.81 3.00 8.45
N HIS A 34 21.71 3.76 8.54
CA HIS A 34 21.72 5.15 8.96
C HIS A 34 20.38 5.55 9.58
N ILE A 35 20.39 6.53 10.50
CA ILE A 35 19.18 6.95 11.23
C ILE A 35 18.12 7.60 10.35
N THR A 36 18.50 8.26 9.23
CA THR A 36 17.56 8.98 8.34
C THR A 36 17.73 8.69 6.86
N ALA A 37 18.81 8.02 6.45
CA ALA A 37 19.05 7.70 5.04
C ALA A 37 18.81 6.21 4.78
N PRO A 38 18.18 5.84 3.65
CA PRO A 38 18.09 4.45 3.24
C PRO A 38 19.49 3.93 2.84
N GLN A 39 19.66 2.63 2.90
CA GLN A 39 20.83 1.96 2.38
C GLN A 39 20.85 2.14 0.85
N PRO A 40 21.95 2.70 0.26
CA PRO A 40 21.95 3.15 -1.13
C PRO A 40 21.70 2.06 -2.18
N GLN A 41 22.07 0.81 -1.89
CA GLN A 41 21.82 -0.35 -2.77
C GLN A 41 20.42 -0.94 -2.60
N GLY A 42 19.62 -0.44 -1.64
CA GLY A 42 18.24 -0.88 -1.44
C GLY A 42 18.11 -2.33 -0.91
N GLU A 43 19.16 -2.92 -0.35
CA GLU A 43 19.14 -4.33 0.09
C GLU A 43 18.04 -4.61 1.11
N GLY A 44 17.84 -3.71 2.09
CA GLY A 44 16.75 -3.83 3.05
C GLY A 44 15.39 -3.72 2.39
N GLN A 45 15.22 -2.76 1.48
CA GLN A 45 13.99 -2.60 0.70
C GLN A 45 13.70 -3.87 -0.10
N MET A 46 14.67 -4.37 -0.88
CA MET A 46 14.54 -5.64 -1.63
C MET A 46 14.17 -6.81 -0.73
N ALA A 47 14.77 -6.90 0.46
CA ALA A 47 14.43 -7.97 1.40
C ALA A 47 12.98 -7.90 1.89
N ALA A 48 12.44 -6.70 2.13
CA ALA A 48 11.03 -6.54 2.51
C ALA A 48 10.09 -6.91 1.36
N LEU A 49 10.35 -6.42 0.16
CA LEU A 49 9.59 -6.73 -1.07
C LEU A 49 9.58 -8.24 -1.35
N HIS A 50 10.73 -8.87 -1.37
CA HIS A 50 10.88 -10.30 -1.61
C HIS A 50 10.13 -11.14 -0.57
N ARG A 51 10.24 -10.79 0.72
CA ARG A 51 9.48 -11.48 1.79
C ARG A 51 7.99 -11.34 1.61
N ALA A 52 7.50 -10.17 1.18
CA ALA A 52 6.09 -9.97 0.90
C ALA A 52 5.61 -10.91 -0.22
N MET A 53 6.36 -11.01 -1.32
CA MET A 53 6.06 -11.92 -2.44
C MET A 53 6.10 -13.39 -2.00
N VAL A 54 7.14 -13.82 -1.30
CA VAL A 54 7.23 -15.19 -0.77
C VAL A 54 6.06 -15.52 0.16
N ASN A 55 5.68 -14.59 1.04
CA ASN A 55 4.55 -14.79 1.94
C ASN A 55 3.20 -14.81 1.21
N ALA A 56 3.08 -14.09 0.10
CA ALA A 56 1.90 -14.11 -0.76
C ALA A 56 1.88 -15.32 -1.71
N GLY A 57 2.99 -16.03 -1.90
CA GLY A 57 3.11 -17.06 -2.93
C GLY A 57 2.98 -16.50 -4.34
N THR A 58 3.49 -15.28 -4.56
CA THR A 58 3.44 -14.57 -5.85
C THR A 58 4.84 -14.34 -6.39
N GLU A 59 4.95 -14.27 -7.70
CA GLU A 59 6.16 -13.88 -8.41
C GLU A 59 6.10 -12.39 -8.80
N ALA A 60 7.22 -11.83 -9.23
CA ALA A 60 7.30 -10.43 -9.66
C ALA A 60 6.31 -10.10 -10.80
N SER A 61 6.12 -11.02 -11.73
CA SER A 61 5.18 -10.89 -12.86
C SER A 61 3.71 -10.81 -12.45
N ASP A 62 3.37 -11.27 -11.25
CA ASP A 62 1.99 -11.26 -10.74
C ASP A 62 1.60 -9.89 -10.14
N ILE A 63 2.58 -9.03 -9.89
CA ILE A 63 2.35 -7.70 -9.32
C ILE A 63 2.01 -6.71 -10.45
N GLY A 64 0.76 -6.30 -10.52
CA GLY A 64 0.29 -5.38 -11.55
C GLY A 64 0.57 -3.92 -11.25
N TYR A 65 0.56 -3.53 -9.96
CA TYR A 65 0.78 -2.15 -9.54
C TYR A 65 1.54 -2.09 -8.21
N ILE A 66 2.45 -1.12 -8.10
CA ILE A 66 3.21 -0.80 -6.90
C ILE A 66 2.90 0.65 -6.51
N ASN A 67 2.29 0.84 -5.34
CA ASN A 67 2.24 2.14 -4.67
C ASN A 67 3.54 2.30 -3.88
N ALA A 68 4.48 3.01 -4.48
CA ALA A 68 5.82 3.20 -3.97
C ALA A 68 5.84 4.08 -2.72
N HIS A 69 6.86 3.93 -1.89
CA HIS A 69 7.12 4.88 -0.81
C HIS A 69 7.36 6.28 -1.35
N GLY A 70 8.18 6.45 -2.38
CA GLY A 70 8.29 7.60 -3.28
C GLY A 70 8.11 8.95 -2.61
N THR A 71 9.08 9.37 -1.78
CA THR A 71 9.01 10.60 -0.98
C THR A 71 9.37 11.86 -1.75
N GLY A 72 9.83 11.74 -3.01
CA GLY A 72 10.36 12.85 -3.79
C GLY A 72 11.75 13.30 -3.33
N THR A 73 12.45 12.47 -2.54
CA THR A 73 13.82 12.76 -2.09
C THR A 73 14.83 11.96 -2.88
N ALA A 74 15.94 12.60 -3.29
CA ALA A 74 16.93 11.99 -4.15
C ALA A 74 17.47 10.64 -3.63
N LYS A 75 17.70 10.51 -2.32
CA LYS A 75 18.26 9.30 -1.71
C LYS A 75 17.24 8.15 -1.67
N ASN A 76 16.00 8.45 -1.22
CA ASN A 76 14.96 7.43 -1.14
C ASN A 76 14.60 6.93 -2.54
N ASP A 77 14.32 7.86 -3.45
CA ASP A 77 13.81 7.50 -4.76
C ASP A 77 14.87 6.72 -5.57
N ALA A 78 16.15 7.08 -5.44
CA ALA A 78 17.24 6.34 -6.07
C ALA A 78 17.35 4.90 -5.54
N ALA A 79 17.29 4.72 -4.22
CA ALA A 79 17.37 3.39 -3.61
C ALA A 79 16.13 2.54 -3.96
N GLU A 80 14.93 3.14 -3.93
CA GLU A 80 13.68 2.45 -4.27
C GLU A 80 13.63 2.07 -5.75
N PHE A 81 14.00 2.96 -6.67
CA PHE A 81 14.14 2.63 -8.09
C PHE A 81 15.09 1.45 -8.33
N LEU A 82 16.26 1.47 -7.71
CA LEU A 82 17.22 0.38 -7.81
C LEU A 82 16.65 -0.94 -7.30
N SER A 83 15.96 -0.90 -6.16
CA SER A 83 15.32 -2.09 -5.57
C SER A 83 14.25 -2.67 -6.47
N LEU A 84 13.40 -1.81 -7.05
CA LEU A 84 12.34 -2.21 -7.97
C LEU A 84 12.91 -2.74 -9.29
N HIS A 85 13.90 -2.07 -9.86
CA HIS A 85 14.58 -2.56 -11.07
C HIS A 85 15.15 -3.95 -10.90
N THR A 86 15.83 -4.19 -9.77
CA THR A 86 16.47 -5.47 -9.49
C THR A 86 15.47 -6.59 -9.30
N LEU A 87 14.40 -6.34 -8.52
CA LEU A 87 13.43 -7.40 -8.18
C LEU A 87 12.40 -7.66 -9.27
N PHE A 88 12.11 -6.66 -10.10
CA PHE A 88 11.11 -6.74 -11.16
C PHE A 88 11.74 -6.77 -12.55
N GLU A 89 13.00 -7.22 -12.67
CA GLU A 89 13.64 -7.43 -13.95
C GLU A 89 12.83 -8.41 -14.79
N GLY A 90 12.46 -8.00 -16.02
CA GLY A 90 11.60 -8.80 -16.92
C GLY A 90 10.10 -8.74 -16.60
N ALA A 91 9.70 -8.17 -15.48
CA ALA A 91 8.31 -7.79 -15.18
C ALA A 91 8.14 -6.28 -15.39
N ALA A 92 6.94 -5.84 -15.73
CA ALA A 92 6.65 -4.42 -15.94
C ALA A 92 5.46 -3.98 -15.08
N PRO A 93 5.60 -3.94 -13.73
CA PRO A 93 4.55 -3.40 -12.90
C PRO A 93 4.37 -1.91 -13.17
N SER A 94 3.13 -1.42 -13.10
CA SER A 94 2.91 0.03 -13.00
C SER A 94 3.40 0.53 -11.65
N VAL A 95 4.08 1.67 -11.63
CA VAL A 95 4.63 2.25 -10.39
C VAL A 95 4.20 3.71 -10.27
N SER A 96 3.75 4.09 -9.10
CA SER A 96 3.52 5.51 -8.75
C SER A 96 3.64 5.74 -7.25
N SER A 97 3.74 7.01 -6.86
CA SER A 97 3.63 7.42 -5.46
C SER A 97 2.45 8.35 -5.28
N THR A 98 1.50 7.94 -4.46
CA THR A 98 0.32 8.75 -4.11
C THR A 98 0.66 9.91 -3.18
N LYS A 99 1.87 9.97 -2.63
CA LYS A 99 2.35 11.10 -1.81
C LYS A 99 2.37 12.42 -2.57
N SER A 100 2.45 12.39 -3.90
CA SER A 100 2.34 13.60 -4.72
C SER A 100 0.98 14.30 -4.57
N MET A 101 -0.08 13.54 -4.21
CA MET A 101 -1.44 14.05 -3.98
C MET A 101 -1.75 14.25 -2.49
N THR A 102 -1.29 13.35 -1.63
CA THR A 102 -1.64 13.35 -0.19
C THR A 102 -0.62 14.05 0.69
N GLY A 103 0.58 14.31 0.19
CA GLY A 103 1.74 14.66 0.99
C GLY A 103 2.29 13.46 1.78
N HIS A 104 3.41 13.66 2.45
CA HIS A 104 3.99 12.64 3.34
C HIS A 104 3.37 12.75 4.73
N CYS A 105 2.31 12.00 4.96
CA CYS A 105 1.57 12.02 6.22
C CYS A 105 2.23 11.22 7.37
N LEU A 106 3.54 10.99 7.30
CA LEU A 106 4.35 10.31 8.32
C LEU A 106 3.70 8.99 8.80
N GLY A 107 3.36 8.88 10.08
CA GLY A 107 2.75 7.66 10.65
C GLY A 107 1.40 7.28 10.06
N ALA A 108 0.68 8.21 9.39
CA ALA A 108 -0.56 7.92 8.70
C ALA A 108 -0.36 7.47 7.24
N ALA A 109 0.81 7.72 6.64
CA ALA A 109 1.06 7.50 5.22
C ALA A 109 0.75 6.06 4.77
N GLY A 110 1.31 5.07 5.44
CA GLY A 110 1.09 3.67 5.07
C GLY A 110 -0.37 3.22 5.16
N ALA A 111 -1.15 3.78 6.10
CA ALA A 111 -2.59 3.48 6.20
C ALA A 111 -3.37 4.10 5.02
N ILE A 112 -3.07 5.35 4.67
CA ILE A 112 -3.68 6.05 3.51
C ILE A 112 -3.33 5.32 2.22
N GLU A 113 -2.06 5.04 2.01
CA GLU A 113 -1.54 4.35 0.82
C GLU A 113 -2.14 2.94 0.65
N ALA A 114 -2.34 2.23 1.75
CA ALA A 114 -2.99 0.94 1.70
C ALA A 114 -4.50 1.04 1.35
N VAL A 115 -5.22 2.07 1.83
CA VAL A 115 -6.60 2.33 1.39
C VAL A 115 -6.63 2.62 -0.10
N LEU A 116 -5.75 3.50 -0.58
CA LEU A 116 -5.64 3.84 -2.01
C LEU A 116 -5.26 2.63 -2.85
N SER A 117 -4.37 1.77 -2.38
CA SER A 117 -3.98 0.52 -3.05
C SER A 117 -5.14 -0.47 -3.16
N VAL A 118 -5.93 -0.61 -2.10
CA VAL A 118 -7.15 -1.45 -2.13
C VAL A 118 -8.18 -0.88 -3.10
N LYS A 119 -8.37 0.43 -3.15
CA LYS A 119 -9.26 1.08 -4.13
C LYS A 119 -8.74 0.88 -5.56
N ALA A 120 -7.47 1.11 -5.80
CA ALA A 120 -6.84 0.86 -7.10
C ALA A 120 -7.10 -0.58 -7.57
N LEU A 121 -6.90 -1.54 -6.69
CA LEU A 121 -7.13 -2.96 -6.95
C LEU A 121 -8.61 -3.25 -7.30
N THR A 122 -9.55 -2.73 -6.50
CA THR A 122 -10.98 -3.01 -6.68
C THR A 122 -11.58 -2.31 -7.90
N GLU A 123 -11.06 -1.14 -8.26
CA GLU A 123 -11.54 -0.31 -9.37
C GLU A 123 -10.74 -0.53 -10.66
N ASN A 124 -9.72 -1.41 -10.66
CA ASN A 124 -8.82 -1.64 -11.79
C ASN A 124 -8.18 -0.35 -12.32
N THR A 125 -7.75 0.51 -11.40
CA THR A 125 -7.22 1.82 -11.74
C THR A 125 -5.85 2.03 -11.11
N VAL A 126 -4.83 2.27 -11.92
CA VAL A 126 -3.51 2.69 -11.45
C VAL A 126 -3.52 4.18 -11.18
N LEU A 127 -3.21 4.56 -9.95
CA LEU A 127 -3.13 5.95 -9.53
C LEU A 127 -1.82 6.59 -10.03
N PRO A 128 -1.81 7.89 -10.38
CA PRO A 128 -0.61 8.54 -10.87
C PRO A 128 0.27 9.13 -9.75
N THR A 129 1.53 9.36 -10.06
CA THR A 129 2.32 10.41 -9.42
C THR A 129 2.03 11.71 -10.15
N THR A 130 1.58 12.75 -9.46
CA THR A 130 1.22 14.04 -10.07
C THR A 130 2.34 15.07 -9.96
N GLY A 131 2.30 16.12 -10.79
CA GLY A 131 3.21 17.27 -10.72
C GLY A 131 4.42 17.18 -11.65
N TYR A 132 4.46 16.25 -12.59
CA TYR A 132 5.49 16.20 -13.63
C TYR A 132 5.18 17.20 -14.74
N ALA A 133 6.17 18.04 -15.08
CA ALA A 133 6.13 18.86 -16.28
C ALA A 133 6.53 18.05 -17.52
N PRO A 134 6.15 18.46 -18.73
CA PRO A 134 6.52 17.71 -19.94
C PRO A 134 8.01 17.44 -20.10
N GLU A 135 8.85 18.34 -19.67
CA GLU A 135 10.33 18.24 -19.70
C GLU A 135 10.87 17.18 -18.74
N ASP A 136 10.13 16.80 -17.72
CA ASP A 136 10.54 15.79 -16.74
C ASP A 136 10.33 14.36 -17.24
N LEU A 137 9.48 14.17 -18.27
CA LEU A 137 9.04 12.83 -18.71
C LEU A 137 10.16 12.02 -19.36
N ALA A 138 11.02 12.64 -20.16
CA ALA A 138 12.13 11.94 -20.80
C ALA A 138 13.20 11.49 -19.79
N PRO A 139 13.67 12.36 -18.86
CA PRO A 139 14.55 11.93 -17.77
C PRO A 139 13.93 10.85 -16.85
N LEU A 140 12.62 10.89 -16.60
CA LEU A 140 11.95 9.86 -15.85
C LEU A 140 11.96 8.53 -16.58
N ALA A 141 11.64 8.51 -17.88
CA ALA A 141 11.62 7.30 -18.68
C ALA A 141 13.00 6.64 -18.75
N GLU A 142 14.07 7.43 -18.86
CA GLU A 142 15.44 6.93 -18.80
C GLU A 142 15.77 6.25 -17.48
N LYS A 143 15.36 6.86 -16.36
CA LYS A 143 15.55 6.29 -15.01
C LYS A 143 14.64 5.10 -14.74
N ALA A 144 13.43 5.13 -15.26
CA ALA A 144 12.43 4.08 -15.03
C ALA A 144 12.83 2.75 -15.69
N GLY A 145 13.56 2.80 -16.80
CA GLY A 145 14.00 1.59 -17.51
C GLY A 145 12.83 0.68 -17.86
N ASN A 146 12.75 -0.49 -17.24
CA ASN A 146 11.66 -1.45 -17.44
C ASN A 146 10.40 -1.19 -16.58
N LEU A 147 10.46 -0.23 -15.65
CA LEU A 147 9.30 0.10 -14.81
C LEU A 147 8.33 1.02 -15.55
N ASP A 148 7.05 0.72 -15.44
CA ASP A 148 5.99 1.52 -16.02
C ASP A 148 5.54 2.63 -15.06
N CYS A 149 6.26 3.77 -15.05
CA CYS A 149 5.94 4.91 -14.20
C CYS A 149 4.68 5.63 -14.69
N VAL A 150 3.62 5.59 -13.88
CA VAL A 150 2.35 6.26 -14.18
C VAL A 150 2.36 7.66 -13.59
N VAL A 151 2.29 8.67 -14.45
CA VAL A 151 2.39 10.09 -14.07
C VAL A 151 1.20 10.90 -14.55
N ASN A 152 0.84 11.90 -13.74
CA ASN A 152 -0.17 12.93 -13.97
C ASN A 152 -1.62 12.44 -14.21
N VAL A 153 -1.82 11.34 -14.89
CA VAL A 153 -3.14 10.82 -15.26
C VAL A 153 -3.29 9.38 -14.80
N ALA A 154 -4.37 9.09 -14.09
CA ALA A 154 -4.73 7.72 -13.71
C ALA A 154 -5.01 6.88 -14.96
N ARG A 155 -4.74 5.58 -14.87
CA ARG A 155 -4.85 4.70 -16.02
C ARG A 155 -5.58 3.42 -15.63
N GLU A 156 -6.54 3.01 -16.46
CA GLU A 156 -7.19 1.72 -16.31
C GLU A 156 -6.21 0.58 -16.61
N ARG A 157 -6.17 -0.39 -15.71
CA ARG A 157 -5.40 -1.62 -15.85
C ARG A 157 -6.06 -2.70 -15.01
N GLU A 158 -6.27 -3.88 -15.59
CA GLU A 158 -6.71 -5.03 -14.81
C GLU A 158 -5.64 -5.40 -13.78
N LEU A 159 -6.04 -5.46 -12.52
CA LEU A 159 -5.14 -5.69 -11.38
C LEU A 159 -5.61 -6.91 -10.60
N GLU A 160 -4.72 -7.86 -10.38
CA GLU A 160 -4.92 -9.03 -9.51
C GLU A 160 -4.20 -8.85 -8.17
N ASN A 161 -2.98 -8.32 -8.20
CA ASN A 161 -2.18 -8.04 -7.02
C ASN A 161 -1.61 -6.61 -7.07
N VAL A 162 -1.69 -5.94 -5.94
CA VAL A 162 -1.13 -4.59 -5.72
C VAL A 162 -0.22 -4.62 -4.50
N MET A 163 0.96 -4.04 -4.65
CA MET A 163 1.94 -3.90 -3.58
C MET A 163 1.97 -2.47 -3.08
N SER A 164 2.09 -2.28 -1.77
CA SER A 164 2.28 -0.97 -1.12
C SER A 164 3.52 -0.98 -0.25
N ASN A 165 4.41 -0.01 -0.47
CA ASN A 165 5.73 0.07 0.17
C ASN A 165 5.80 1.22 1.17
N SER A 166 6.47 0.97 2.29
CA SER A 166 6.77 1.98 3.30
C SER A 166 8.20 1.80 3.81
N PHE A 167 9.06 2.80 3.56
CA PHE A 167 10.46 2.81 3.96
C PHE A 167 10.70 3.99 4.89
N ALA A 168 11.00 3.71 6.16
CA ALA A 168 10.99 4.70 7.21
C ALA A 168 12.40 5.06 7.71
N PHE A 169 12.50 6.20 8.37
CA PHE A 169 13.67 6.56 9.15
C PHE A 169 14.02 5.46 10.16
N GLY A 170 15.30 5.31 10.45
CA GLY A 170 15.82 4.18 11.20
C GLY A 170 16.07 2.93 10.36
N GLY A 171 15.81 2.99 9.04
CA GLY A 171 16.01 1.89 8.10
C GLY A 171 14.95 0.80 8.20
N THR A 172 13.79 1.09 8.76
CA THR A 172 12.67 0.14 8.79
C THR A 172 11.98 0.12 7.44
N ASN A 173 11.92 -1.05 6.81
CA ASN A 173 11.26 -1.29 5.54
C ASN A 173 10.07 -2.23 5.72
N ALA A 174 8.96 -1.91 5.08
CA ALA A 174 7.77 -2.74 5.06
C ALA A 174 7.15 -2.74 3.66
N SER A 175 6.63 -3.89 3.23
CA SER A 175 5.84 -4.05 2.02
C SER A 175 4.66 -4.96 2.31
N ILE A 176 3.51 -4.67 1.70
CA ILE A 176 2.28 -5.44 1.83
C ILE A 176 1.68 -5.68 0.46
N ILE A 177 1.12 -6.88 0.25
CA ILE A 177 0.45 -7.26 -1.00
C ILE A 177 -1.02 -7.49 -0.74
N PHE A 178 -1.85 -6.81 -1.51
CA PHE A 178 -3.29 -6.98 -1.58
C PHE A 178 -3.66 -7.76 -2.84
N SER A 179 -4.49 -8.80 -2.71
CA SER A 179 -4.91 -9.66 -3.82
C SER A 179 -6.43 -9.68 -3.96
N LYS A 180 -6.92 -9.63 -5.20
CA LYS A 180 -8.33 -9.86 -5.52
C LYS A 180 -8.74 -11.31 -5.31
N LYS A 181 -7.87 -12.22 -5.70
CA LYS A 181 -8.14 -13.65 -5.61
C LYS A 181 -7.66 -14.18 -4.27
N PRO A 182 -8.52 -14.90 -3.55
CA PRO A 182 -8.09 -15.56 -2.34
C PRO A 182 -7.05 -16.63 -2.68
N HIS A 183 -5.97 -16.65 -1.94
CA HIS A 183 -4.94 -17.68 -2.08
C HIS A 183 -5.48 -19.00 -1.51
N PRO A 184 -5.14 -20.15 -2.12
CA PRO A 184 -5.54 -21.44 -1.61
C PRO A 184 -5.05 -21.63 -0.16
N ALA A 185 -5.98 -21.92 0.76
CA ALA A 185 -5.67 -22.10 2.18
C ALA A 185 -4.66 -23.23 2.46
N GLU A 186 -4.56 -24.17 1.53
CA GLU A 186 -3.70 -25.36 1.65
C GLU A 186 -2.20 -25.06 1.52
N GLN A 187 -1.82 -23.93 0.88
CA GLN A 187 -0.41 -23.65 0.59
C GLN A 187 0.39 -23.13 1.78
N THR A 188 -0.24 -22.56 2.81
CA THR A 188 0.52 -21.87 3.85
C THR A 188 0.28 -22.35 5.28
N GLY A 189 -0.76 -23.12 5.57
CA GLY A 189 -1.17 -23.43 6.94
C GLY A 189 -1.47 -22.18 7.80
N LYS A 190 -1.52 -21.00 7.18
CA LYS A 190 -1.77 -19.70 7.82
C LYS A 190 -3.24 -19.31 7.67
N ARG A 191 -3.72 -18.49 8.61
CA ARG A 191 -5.04 -17.88 8.47
C ARG A 191 -5.02 -16.87 7.35
N ARG A 192 -5.98 -16.94 6.45
CA ARG A 192 -6.17 -15.90 5.43
C ARG A 192 -6.82 -14.68 6.06
N ILE A 193 -6.31 -13.50 5.73
CA ILE A 193 -6.77 -12.23 6.25
C ILE A 193 -7.29 -11.37 5.10
N CYS A 194 -8.48 -10.81 5.25
CA CYS A 194 -9.11 -9.97 4.24
C CYS A 194 -9.44 -8.58 4.76
N VAL A 195 -9.54 -7.62 3.86
CA VAL A 195 -10.02 -6.26 4.14
C VAL A 195 -11.50 -6.21 3.86
N THR A 196 -12.29 -5.92 4.88
CA THR A 196 -13.76 -5.86 4.83
C THR A 196 -14.30 -4.44 5.03
N GLY A 197 -13.44 -3.51 5.40
CA GLY A 197 -13.81 -2.10 5.51
C GLY A 197 -12.62 -1.19 5.24
N ILE A 198 -12.89 -0.07 4.62
CA ILE A 198 -11.96 1.04 4.42
C ILE A 198 -12.67 2.34 4.77
N GLY A 199 -11.96 3.27 5.36
CA GLY A 199 -12.45 4.61 5.66
C GLY A 199 -11.38 5.64 5.36
N GLU A 200 -11.80 6.78 4.91
CA GLU A 200 -10.94 7.90 4.54
C GLU A 200 -11.52 9.19 5.10
N LEU A 201 -10.66 10.01 5.70
CA LEU A 201 -10.98 11.37 6.11
C LEU A 201 -10.43 12.33 5.05
N LEU A 202 -11.32 12.98 4.35
CA LEU A 202 -10.97 13.99 3.35
C LEU A 202 -11.10 15.39 3.95
N SER A 203 -10.23 16.29 3.55
CA SER A 203 -10.32 17.71 3.83
C SER A 203 -11.14 18.37 2.71
N GLU A 204 -12.17 19.08 3.07
CA GLU A 204 -12.93 19.90 2.13
C GLU A 204 -12.12 21.11 1.66
N ALA A 205 -12.49 21.68 0.52
CA ALA A 205 -11.76 22.83 -0.06
C ALA A 205 -11.77 24.09 0.83
N ASP A 206 -12.64 24.17 1.80
CA ASP A 206 -12.74 25.24 2.81
C ASP A 206 -11.86 25.01 4.05
N GLY A 207 -11.09 23.91 4.08
CA GLY A 207 -10.23 23.55 5.20
C GLY A 207 -10.95 22.78 6.32
N THR A 208 -12.25 22.52 6.18
CA THR A 208 -12.95 21.63 7.10
C THR A 208 -12.64 20.17 6.76
N ALA A 209 -12.57 19.32 7.78
CA ALA A 209 -12.43 17.88 7.58
C ALA A 209 -13.83 17.26 7.55
N SER A 210 -14.19 16.62 6.45
CA SER A 210 -15.41 15.82 6.40
C SER A 210 -15.08 14.33 6.62
N VAL A 211 -15.86 13.69 7.48
CA VAL A 211 -15.89 12.24 7.58
C VAL A 211 -16.94 11.78 6.57
N GLN A 212 -16.55 11.12 5.49
CA GLN A 212 -17.51 10.65 4.49
C GLN A 212 -18.54 9.67 5.08
N ARG A 213 -18.18 9.01 6.18
CA ARG A 213 -19.09 8.20 6.97
C ARG A 213 -18.51 8.03 8.37
N GLU A 214 -19.32 8.28 9.37
CA GLU A 214 -19.01 7.92 10.74
C GLU A 214 -19.01 6.38 10.87
N LEU A 215 -17.91 5.82 11.37
CA LEU A 215 -17.82 4.39 11.62
C LEU A 215 -18.65 4.06 12.85
N THR A 216 -19.71 3.27 12.67
CA THR A 216 -20.55 2.80 13.77
C THR A 216 -20.03 1.46 14.31
N PRO A 217 -20.41 1.07 15.54
CA PRO A 217 -20.08 -0.26 16.07
C PRO A 217 -20.53 -1.41 15.15
N GLU A 218 -21.56 -1.21 14.35
CA GLU A 218 -22.09 -2.17 13.38
C GLU A 218 -21.13 -2.39 12.20
N ASP A 219 -20.33 -1.36 11.84
CA ASP A 219 -19.32 -1.45 10.80
C ASP A 219 -18.17 -2.38 11.18
N PHE A 220 -17.96 -2.60 12.46
CA PHE A 220 -16.94 -3.52 12.98
C PHE A 220 -17.46 -4.96 13.13
N GLY A 221 -18.64 -5.29 12.59
CA GLY A 221 -19.22 -6.62 12.70
C GLY A 221 -19.53 -6.99 14.15
N ALA A 222 -20.06 -6.07 14.90
CA ALA A 222 -20.11 -5.94 16.33
C ALA A 222 -20.70 -7.16 17.07
N ARG A 223 -19.90 -8.22 17.21
CA ARG A 223 -20.21 -9.16 18.31
C ARG A 223 -19.28 -9.02 19.51
N ASP A 224 -18.09 -8.41 19.40
CA ASP A 224 -17.15 -8.38 20.52
C ASP A 224 -16.14 -7.22 20.58
N VAL A 225 -16.34 -6.11 19.87
CA VAL A 225 -15.52 -4.92 20.13
C VAL A 225 -16.03 -4.28 21.40
N LYS A 226 -15.40 -4.58 22.54
CA LYS A 226 -15.76 -3.96 23.81
C LYS A 226 -15.68 -2.45 23.66
N LEU A 227 -16.74 -1.75 23.97
CA LEU A 227 -16.86 -0.27 23.99
C LEU A 227 -15.66 0.42 24.68
N GLY A 228 -14.97 -0.30 25.56
CA GLY A 228 -13.74 0.10 26.23
C GLY A 228 -12.50 0.20 25.33
N PHE A 229 -12.45 -0.51 24.21
CA PHE A 229 -11.37 -0.37 23.25
C PHE A 229 -11.55 0.90 22.41
N TYR A 230 -12.79 1.18 21.99
CA TYR A 230 -13.14 2.40 21.26
C TYR A 230 -12.81 3.67 22.05
N ARG A 231 -13.05 3.68 23.38
CA ARG A 231 -12.74 4.81 24.27
C ARG A 231 -11.23 5.02 24.55
N LYS A 232 -10.38 4.04 24.20
CA LYS A 232 -8.92 4.15 24.36
C LYS A 232 -8.22 4.71 23.14
N LEU A 233 -8.91 4.79 21.99
CA LEU A 233 -8.40 5.49 20.83
C LEU A 233 -8.40 6.99 21.13
N ASP A 234 -7.31 7.67 20.85
CA ASP A 234 -7.28 9.13 20.95
C ASP A 234 -8.23 9.77 19.92
N ARG A 235 -8.46 11.06 20.08
CA ARG A 235 -9.41 11.78 19.22
C ARG A 235 -9.04 11.74 17.73
N PHE A 236 -7.75 11.63 17.40
CA PHE A 236 -7.28 11.48 16.02
C PHE A 236 -7.47 10.06 15.49
N SER A 237 -7.41 9.06 16.35
CA SER A 237 -7.65 7.66 16.00
C SER A 237 -9.13 7.32 15.88
N GLN A 238 -10.03 8.20 16.36
CA GLN A 238 -11.48 8.04 16.29
C GLN A 238 -12.12 8.76 15.09
N MET A 239 -11.35 9.65 14.44
CA MET A 239 -11.75 10.36 13.23
C MET A 239 -11.27 9.58 12.01
#